data_c62a46f48b26ddcd8fe685f066ccd0d7
#
_entry.id   c62a46f48b26ddcd8fe685f066ccd0d7
#
_cell.length_a   1.000
_cell.length_b   1.000
_cell.length_c   1.000
_cell.angle_alpha   90.00
_cell.angle_beta   90.00
_cell.angle_gamma   90.00
#
_symmetry.space_group_name_H-M   'P 1'
#
loop_
_entity.id
_entity.type
_entity.pdbx_description
1 polymer ?
#
loop_
_entity_poly.entity_id
_entity_poly.type
_entity_poly.pdbx_seq_one_letter_code
_entity_poly.pdbx_strand_id
1 'polypeptide(L)'
;MASTRGAFRPRGPKPALSTDTVVDAAIEVADANPTTPLSMRMIGDHLGRTAMSLYTYIPGKDELLDLMYDRVHAELPPIADTGDWRMALSDWAAALFALNTRHPWTLDVSLARPVLGPHEQAGLESLLSILYSTSLDAPTIRRSVSMLFHFIRGSARP
;
A
#
# COMPACT_ATOMS: atom_id res chain seq x y z
N MET A 1 6.94 -47.66 28.27
CA MET A 1 7.73 -46.84 27.31
C MET A 1 6.94 -46.71 26.03
N ALA A 2 6.20 -45.62 25.86
CA ALA A 2 5.43 -45.37 24.64
C ALA A 2 6.02 -44.12 23.97
N SER A 3 6.63 -44.35 22.80
CA SER A 3 7.28 -43.35 21.97
C SER A 3 6.20 -42.62 21.16
N THR A 4 5.91 -41.36 21.48
CA THR A 4 4.99 -40.52 20.74
C THR A 4 5.70 -40.02 19.49
N ARG A 5 5.44 -40.64 18.35
CA ARG A 5 5.83 -40.13 17.03
C ARG A 5 5.01 -38.89 16.72
N GLY A 6 5.69 -37.75 16.65
CA GLY A 6 5.12 -36.51 16.18
C GLY A 6 4.59 -36.66 14.76
N ALA A 7 3.29 -36.46 14.56
CA ALA A 7 2.64 -36.50 13.26
C ALA A 7 3.18 -35.36 12.40
N PHE A 8 3.92 -35.72 11.35
CA PHE A 8 4.29 -34.81 10.26
C PHE A 8 3.00 -34.42 9.52
N ARG A 9 2.52 -33.19 9.76
CA ARG A 9 1.44 -32.61 8.95
C ARG A 9 1.99 -32.31 7.57
N PRO A 10 1.49 -32.93 6.49
CA PRO A 10 1.88 -32.57 5.13
C PRO A 10 1.46 -31.11 4.88
N ARG A 11 2.42 -30.27 4.51
CA ARG A 11 2.14 -28.94 3.94
C ARG A 11 1.28 -29.14 2.69
N GLY A 12 0.09 -28.53 2.67
CA GLY A 12 -0.76 -28.50 1.47
C GLY A 12 -0.01 -27.96 0.24
N PRO A 13 -0.55 -28.14 -0.97
CA PRO A 13 0.08 -27.64 -2.18
C PRO A 13 0.42 -26.16 -2.01
N LYS A 14 1.68 -25.77 -2.35
CA LYS A 14 2.07 -24.36 -2.33
C LYS A 14 1.12 -23.59 -3.26
N PRO A 15 0.58 -22.43 -2.86
CA PRO A 15 -0.26 -21.63 -3.74
C PRO A 15 0.39 -21.43 -5.10
N ALA A 16 -0.39 -21.46 -6.16
CA ALA A 16 0.09 -21.17 -7.51
C ALA A 16 0.67 -19.75 -7.50
N LEU A 17 1.85 -19.58 -8.07
CA LEU A 17 2.47 -18.26 -8.17
C LEU A 17 1.66 -17.42 -9.16
N SER A 18 1.30 -16.20 -8.74
CA SER A 18 0.56 -15.20 -9.54
C SER A 18 1.08 -13.81 -9.20
N THR A 19 0.75 -12.82 -10.00
CA THR A 19 1.07 -11.41 -9.70
C THR A 19 0.54 -11.03 -8.31
N ASP A 20 -0.70 -11.36 -7.99
CA ASP A 20 -1.28 -11.07 -6.67
C ASP A 20 -0.50 -11.72 -5.53
N THR A 21 -0.15 -12.99 -5.66
CA THR A 21 0.64 -13.70 -4.64
C THR A 21 2.01 -13.05 -4.42
N VAL A 22 2.65 -12.57 -5.49
CA VAL A 22 3.94 -11.88 -5.40
C VAL A 22 3.78 -10.51 -4.73
N VAL A 23 2.74 -9.75 -5.07
CA VAL A 23 2.44 -8.43 -4.48
C VAL A 23 2.15 -8.58 -2.99
N ASP A 24 1.28 -9.51 -2.59
CA ASP A 24 0.93 -9.72 -1.19
C ASP A 24 2.16 -10.13 -0.36
N ALA A 25 2.97 -11.06 -0.86
CA ALA A 25 4.23 -11.44 -0.22
C ALA A 25 5.24 -10.29 -0.12
N ALA A 26 5.29 -9.42 -1.14
CA ALA A 26 6.16 -8.24 -1.13
C ALA A 26 5.74 -7.23 -0.06
N ILE A 27 4.44 -7.03 0.14
CA ILE A 27 3.91 -6.18 1.22
C ILE A 27 4.29 -6.77 2.58
N GLU A 28 4.06 -8.06 2.81
CA GLU A 28 4.42 -8.74 4.06
C GLU A 28 5.92 -8.61 4.37
N VAL A 29 6.78 -8.81 3.36
CA VAL A 29 8.24 -8.68 3.51
C VAL A 29 8.64 -7.24 3.81
N ALA A 30 8.05 -6.26 3.14
CA ALA A 30 8.35 -4.84 3.35
C ALA A 30 7.92 -4.37 4.73
N ASP A 31 6.74 -4.76 5.19
CA ASP A 31 6.21 -4.42 6.52
C ASP A 31 7.02 -5.04 7.65
N ALA A 32 7.49 -6.28 7.45
CA ALA A 32 8.36 -6.96 8.41
C ALA A 32 9.78 -6.37 8.48
N ASN A 33 10.21 -5.60 7.46
CA ASN A 33 11.57 -5.07 7.33
C ASN A 33 11.58 -3.59 6.94
N PRO A 34 10.98 -2.69 7.76
CA PRO A 34 10.74 -1.30 7.37
C PRO A 34 12.00 -0.48 7.10
N THR A 35 13.16 -0.91 7.62
CA THR A 35 14.45 -0.22 7.44
C THR A 35 15.33 -0.84 6.35
N THR A 36 14.89 -1.95 5.75
CA THR A 36 15.68 -2.68 4.74
C THR A 36 15.05 -2.48 3.36
N PRO A 37 15.80 -2.02 2.35
CA PRO A 37 15.28 -1.90 1.00
C PRO A 37 14.76 -3.24 0.46
N LEU A 38 13.50 -3.27 0.04
CA LEU A 38 12.87 -4.46 -0.53
C LEU A 38 13.64 -4.95 -1.77
N SER A 39 13.83 -6.26 -1.89
CA SER A 39 14.47 -6.90 -3.03
C SER A 39 13.70 -8.12 -3.51
N MET A 40 13.78 -8.43 -4.81
CA MET A 40 13.16 -9.63 -5.41
C MET A 40 13.69 -10.93 -4.76
N ARG A 41 14.91 -10.91 -4.24
CA ARG A 41 15.49 -12.06 -3.52
C ARG A 41 14.75 -12.29 -2.20
N MET A 42 14.51 -11.26 -1.40
CA MET A 42 13.79 -11.39 -0.12
C MET A 42 12.38 -11.95 -0.34
N ILE A 43 11.70 -11.48 -1.39
CA ILE A 43 10.37 -11.95 -1.75
C ILE A 43 10.42 -13.41 -2.20
N GLY A 44 11.42 -13.76 -3.02
CA GLY A 44 11.64 -15.15 -3.45
C GLY A 44 11.90 -16.07 -2.27
N ASP A 45 12.78 -15.68 -1.35
CA ASP A 45 13.09 -16.46 -0.13
C ASP A 45 11.82 -16.65 0.73
N HIS A 46 10.98 -15.61 0.88
CA HIS A 46 9.69 -15.66 1.59
C HIS A 46 8.71 -16.66 0.95
N LEU A 47 8.60 -16.65 -0.38
CA LEU A 47 7.73 -17.54 -1.14
C LEU A 47 8.31 -18.95 -1.35
N GLY A 48 9.58 -19.18 -0.99
CA GLY A 48 10.32 -20.41 -1.32
C GLY A 48 10.49 -20.60 -2.84
N ARG A 49 10.79 -19.50 -3.54
CA ARG A 49 10.99 -19.40 -4.99
C ARG A 49 12.29 -18.66 -5.29
N THR A 50 12.79 -18.79 -6.51
CA THR A 50 13.93 -18.00 -6.97
C THR A 50 13.47 -16.60 -7.38
N ALA A 51 14.32 -15.59 -7.17
CA ALA A 51 14.03 -14.22 -7.64
C ALA A 51 13.74 -14.21 -9.15
N MET A 52 14.44 -15.01 -9.94
CA MET A 52 14.26 -15.10 -11.38
C MET A 52 12.84 -15.55 -11.77
N SER A 53 12.23 -16.46 -10.99
CA SER A 53 10.86 -16.93 -11.27
C SER A 53 9.80 -15.83 -11.04
N LEU A 54 10.10 -14.82 -10.22
CA LEU A 54 9.18 -13.71 -9.96
C LEU A 54 9.11 -12.73 -11.13
N TYR A 55 10.21 -12.57 -11.88
CA TYR A 55 10.25 -11.69 -13.06
C TYR A 55 9.32 -12.13 -14.20
N THR A 56 8.85 -13.38 -14.17
CA THR A 56 7.81 -13.85 -15.10
C THR A 56 6.46 -13.18 -14.83
N TYR A 57 6.22 -12.75 -13.61
CA TYR A 57 4.94 -12.16 -13.16
C TYR A 57 5.01 -10.64 -13.03
N ILE A 58 6.18 -10.12 -12.65
CA ILE A 58 6.37 -8.69 -12.44
C ILE A 58 7.75 -8.31 -13.02
N PRO A 59 7.78 -7.51 -14.12
CA PRO A 59 9.00 -7.24 -14.88
C PRO A 59 10.09 -6.50 -14.10
N GLY A 60 9.72 -5.73 -13.07
CA GLY A 60 10.68 -4.93 -12.34
C GLY A 60 10.22 -4.51 -10.95
N LYS A 61 11.16 -3.93 -10.20
CA LYS A 61 10.92 -3.47 -8.83
C LYS A 61 9.98 -2.25 -8.79
N ASP A 62 10.09 -1.36 -9.76
CA ASP A 62 9.27 -0.14 -9.80
C ASP A 62 7.81 -0.49 -10.06
N GLU A 63 7.54 -1.40 -10.98
CA GLU A 63 6.19 -1.92 -11.23
C GLU A 63 5.64 -2.68 -10.02
N LEU A 64 6.49 -3.44 -9.34
CA LEU A 64 6.09 -4.09 -8.08
C LEU A 64 5.67 -3.08 -7.03
N LEU A 65 6.45 -2.00 -6.84
CA LEU A 65 6.14 -0.95 -5.87
C LEU A 65 4.83 -0.24 -6.21
N ASP A 66 4.56 0.00 -7.49
CA ASP A 66 3.29 0.60 -7.93
C ASP A 66 2.10 -0.31 -7.62
N LEU A 67 2.22 -1.61 -7.89
CA LEU A 67 1.19 -2.60 -7.57
C LEU A 67 0.97 -2.75 -6.06
N MET A 68 2.03 -2.76 -5.27
CA MET A 68 1.97 -2.79 -3.80
C MET A 68 1.28 -1.53 -3.27
N TYR A 69 1.65 -0.36 -3.80
CA TYR A 69 1.10 0.93 -3.38
C TYR A 69 -0.41 1.00 -3.65
N ASP A 70 -0.85 0.61 -4.84
CA ASP A 70 -2.28 0.53 -5.16
C ASP A 70 -2.99 -0.49 -4.25
N ARG A 71 -2.40 -1.65 -4.01
CA ARG A 71 -2.98 -2.71 -3.18
C ARG A 71 -3.27 -2.23 -1.76
N VAL A 72 -2.35 -1.53 -1.11
CA VAL A 72 -2.58 -1.03 0.25
C VAL A 72 -3.58 0.13 0.29
N HIS A 73 -3.73 0.89 -0.80
CA HIS A 73 -4.77 1.93 -0.89
C HIS A 73 -6.20 1.35 -0.89
N ALA A 74 -6.37 0.07 -1.23
CA ALA A 74 -7.65 -0.63 -1.06
C ALA A 74 -8.09 -0.75 0.41
N GLU A 75 -7.17 -0.55 1.36
CA GLU A 75 -7.47 -0.56 2.80
C GLU A 75 -8.08 0.76 3.30
N LEU A 76 -8.02 1.82 2.49
CA LEU A 76 -8.63 3.10 2.86
C LEU A 76 -10.15 2.93 2.90
N PRO A 77 -10.79 3.29 4.03
CA PRO A 77 -12.23 3.19 4.14
C PRO A 77 -12.91 4.18 3.18
N PRO A 78 -14.09 3.84 2.68
CA PRO A 78 -14.91 4.81 1.96
C PRO A 78 -15.24 5.99 2.88
N ILE A 79 -15.17 7.19 2.35
CA ILE A 79 -15.48 8.40 3.10
C ILE A 79 -17.01 8.56 3.18
N ALA A 80 -17.52 8.69 4.41
CA ALA A 80 -18.93 8.95 4.61
C ALA A 80 -19.28 10.38 4.18
N ASP A 81 -20.36 10.54 3.41
CA ASP A 81 -20.95 11.86 3.16
C ASP A 81 -21.71 12.30 4.42
N THR A 82 -21.04 13.08 5.25
CA THR A 82 -21.58 13.60 6.50
C THR A 82 -22.17 15.01 6.34
N GLY A 83 -22.04 15.62 5.17
CA GLY A 83 -22.35 17.04 4.95
C GLY A 83 -21.35 18.02 5.61
N ASP A 84 -20.42 17.52 6.42
CA ASP A 84 -19.33 18.30 7.03
C ASP A 84 -17.98 17.93 6.40
N TRP A 85 -17.53 18.80 5.49
CA TRP A 85 -16.27 18.60 4.79
C TRP A 85 -15.03 18.56 5.71
N ARG A 86 -15.08 19.26 6.88
CA ARG A 86 -13.96 19.26 7.84
C ARG A 86 -13.81 17.90 8.49
N MET A 87 -14.94 17.31 8.88
CA MET A 87 -14.95 15.96 9.47
C MET A 87 -14.50 14.93 8.42
N ALA A 88 -15.07 14.97 7.22
CA ALA A 88 -14.70 14.08 6.13
C ALA A 88 -13.21 14.18 5.78
N LEU A 89 -12.64 15.38 5.72
CA LEU A 89 -11.23 15.62 5.46
C LEU A 89 -10.33 15.11 6.59
N SER A 90 -10.76 15.30 7.84
CA SER A 90 -10.03 14.80 9.01
C SER A 90 -9.98 13.27 9.04
N ASP A 91 -11.12 12.61 8.76
CA ASP A 91 -11.21 11.15 8.70
C ASP A 91 -10.35 10.58 7.56
N TRP A 92 -10.38 11.21 6.39
CA TRP A 92 -9.53 10.84 5.26
C TRP A 92 -8.04 10.98 5.61
N ALA A 93 -7.65 12.09 6.22
CA ALA A 93 -6.26 12.34 6.61
C ALA A 93 -5.78 11.34 7.67
N ALA A 94 -6.63 11.03 8.66
CA ALA A 94 -6.34 10.04 9.69
C ALA A 94 -6.19 8.63 9.10
N ALA A 95 -7.05 8.25 8.14
CA ALA A 95 -6.96 6.97 7.46
C ALA A 95 -5.66 6.83 6.66
N LEU A 96 -5.28 7.87 5.90
CA LEU A 96 -4.02 7.87 5.14
C LEU A 96 -2.80 7.88 6.05
N PHE A 97 -2.84 8.61 7.17
CA PHE A 97 -1.77 8.58 8.18
C PHE A 97 -1.61 7.17 8.76
N ALA A 98 -2.71 6.52 9.14
CA ALA A 98 -2.70 5.16 9.67
C ALA A 98 -2.15 4.15 8.65
N LEU A 99 -2.52 4.29 7.36
CA LEU A 99 -1.98 3.48 6.27
C LEU A 99 -0.47 3.64 6.15
N ASN A 100 0.04 4.86 6.11
CA ASN A 100 1.48 5.14 6.01
C ASN A 100 2.26 4.64 7.25
N THR A 101 1.64 4.65 8.43
CA THR A 101 2.23 4.13 9.66
C THR A 101 2.28 2.59 9.64
N ARG A 102 1.24 1.95 9.10
CA ARG A 102 1.17 0.49 8.94
C ARG A 102 2.15 -0.02 7.89
N HIS A 103 2.31 0.73 6.80
CA HIS A 103 3.14 0.41 5.65
C HIS A 103 4.22 1.48 5.44
N PRO A 104 5.28 1.55 6.28
CA PRO A 104 6.27 2.65 6.24
C PRO A 104 6.99 2.80 4.91
N TRP A 105 7.14 1.73 4.14
CA TRP A 105 7.73 1.75 2.80
C TRP A 105 6.96 2.64 1.80
N THR A 106 5.67 2.91 2.06
CA THR A 106 4.87 3.85 1.23
C THR A 106 5.43 5.26 1.25
N LEU A 107 6.16 5.63 2.31
CA LEU A 107 6.80 6.95 2.44
C LEU A 107 7.97 7.15 1.47
N ASP A 108 8.52 6.06 0.92
CA ASP A 108 9.60 6.09 -0.06
C ASP A 108 9.10 6.16 -1.51
N VAL A 109 7.79 5.91 -1.73
CA VAL A 109 7.17 6.04 -3.05
C VAL A 109 7.06 7.51 -3.43
N SER A 110 7.55 7.89 -4.62
CA SER A 110 7.52 9.27 -5.09
C SER A 110 6.10 9.75 -5.38
N LEU A 111 5.73 10.93 -4.85
CA LEU A 111 4.46 11.60 -5.19
C LEU A 111 4.49 12.27 -6.58
N ALA A 112 5.67 12.39 -7.20
CA ALA A 112 5.80 12.96 -8.54
C ALA A 112 5.48 11.96 -9.66
N ARG A 113 5.31 10.66 -9.33
CA ARG A 113 4.88 9.65 -10.29
C ARG A 113 3.39 9.79 -10.61
N PRO A 114 2.92 9.34 -11.78
CA PRO A 114 1.49 9.31 -12.06
C PRO A 114 0.77 8.32 -11.13
N VAL A 115 -0.52 8.57 -10.89
CA VAL A 115 -1.43 7.62 -10.24
C VAL A 115 -1.68 6.47 -11.23
N LEU A 116 -1.34 5.24 -10.87
CA LEU A 116 -1.33 4.12 -11.79
C LEU A 116 -2.39 3.05 -11.48
N GLY A 117 -2.94 3.03 -10.26
CA GLY A 117 -3.87 2.00 -9.85
C GLY A 117 -5.27 2.51 -9.51
N PRO A 118 -6.29 1.64 -9.60
CA PRO A 118 -7.69 2.02 -9.36
C PRO A 118 -7.97 2.42 -7.90
N HIS A 119 -7.28 1.81 -6.94
CA HIS A 119 -7.48 2.11 -5.51
C HIS A 119 -6.82 3.42 -5.11
N GLU A 120 -5.60 3.67 -5.61
CA GLU A 120 -4.92 4.95 -5.45
C GLU A 120 -5.75 6.08 -6.08
N GLN A 121 -6.29 5.86 -7.28
CA GLN A 121 -7.17 6.82 -7.94
C GLN A 121 -8.44 7.07 -7.13
N ALA A 122 -9.11 6.04 -6.62
CA ALA A 122 -10.31 6.18 -5.80
C ALA A 122 -10.03 6.99 -4.51
N GLY A 123 -8.88 6.79 -3.88
CA GLY A 123 -8.45 7.58 -2.73
C GLY A 123 -8.26 9.06 -3.05
N LEU A 124 -7.66 9.37 -4.20
CA LEU A 124 -7.51 10.74 -4.68
C LEU A 124 -8.85 11.38 -5.05
N GLU A 125 -9.72 10.66 -5.75
CA GLU A 125 -11.07 11.12 -6.10
C GLU A 125 -11.90 11.42 -4.86
N SER A 126 -11.78 10.60 -3.80
CA SER A 126 -12.45 10.84 -2.52
C SER A 126 -11.99 12.15 -1.88
N LEU A 127 -10.67 12.42 -1.85
CA LEU A 127 -10.14 13.70 -1.37
C LEU A 127 -10.63 14.88 -2.22
N LEU A 128 -10.60 14.74 -3.54
CA LEU A 128 -11.07 15.79 -4.45
C LEU A 128 -12.56 16.07 -4.26
N SER A 129 -13.39 15.03 -4.07
CA SER A 129 -14.83 15.19 -3.80
C SER A 129 -15.07 16.02 -2.54
N ILE A 130 -14.33 15.77 -1.46
CA ILE A 130 -14.41 16.59 -0.23
C ILE A 130 -14.03 18.04 -0.53
N LEU A 131 -12.92 18.27 -1.23
CA LEU A 131 -12.43 19.62 -1.49
C LEU A 131 -13.33 20.40 -2.47
N TYR A 132 -13.95 19.73 -3.44
CA TYR A 132 -14.93 20.35 -4.34
C TYR A 132 -16.25 20.71 -3.66
N SER A 133 -16.58 20.12 -2.52
CA SER A 133 -17.74 20.54 -1.72
C SER A 133 -17.51 21.87 -0.98
N THR A 134 -16.26 22.35 -0.98
CA THR A 134 -15.91 23.67 -0.43
C THR A 134 -16.05 24.77 -1.48
N SER A 135 -15.98 26.03 -1.08
CA SER A 135 -15.97 27.19 -1.99
C SER A 135 -14.60 27.52 -2.58
N LEU A 136 -13.62 26.58 -2.47
CA LEU A 136 -12.25 26.81 -2.95
C LEU A 136 -12.18 26.71 -4.49
N ASP A 137 -11.36 27.56 -5.09
CA ASP A 137 -11.07 27.49 -6.53
C ASP A 137 -10.14 26.33 -6.89
N ALA A 138 -10.12 25.92 -8.15
CA ALA A 138 -9.32 24.78 -8.61
C ALA A 138 -7.80 24.93 -8.37
N PRO A 139 -7.17 26.11 -8.53
CA PRO A 139 -5.76 26.28 -8.14
C PRO A 139 -5.50 26.06 -6.65
N THR A 140 -6.40 26.51 -5.77
CA THR A 140 -6.29 26.32 -4.33
C THR A 140 -6.50 24.85 -3.96
N ILE A 141 -7.47 24.16 -4.57
CA ILE A 141 -7.66 22.73 -4.38
C ILE A 141 -6.41 21.94 -4.74
N ARG A 142 -5.79 22.20 -5.89
CA ARG A 142 -4.54 21.51 -6.28
C ARG A 142 -3.42 21.70 -5.27
N ARG A 143 -3.24 22.93 -4.76
CA ARG A 143 -2.23 23.22 -3.72
C ARG A 143 -2.57 22.52 -2.41
N SER A 144 -3.84 22.48 -2.02
CA SER A 144 -4.29 21.81 -0.80
C SER A 144 -4.05 20.32 -0.86
N VAL A 145 -4.32 19.66 -1.98
CA VAL A 145 -4.02 18.24 -2.20
C VAL A 145 -2.53 17.97 -1.96
N SER A 146 -1.66 18.73 -2.64
CA SER A 146 -0.21 18.57 -2.48
C SER A 146 0.25 18.78 -1.04
N MET A 147 -0.23 19.85 -0.40
CA MET A 147 0.10 20.16 1.00
C MET A 147 -0.33 19.05 1.96
N LEU A 148 -1.55 18.52 1.80
CA LEU A 148 -2.08 17.46 2.65
C LEU A 148 -1.25 16.18 2.55
N PHE A 149 -0.94 15.74 1.33
CA PHE A 149 -0.10 14.58 1.14
C PHE A 149 1.28 14.75 1.78
N HIS A 150 1.94 15.90 1.55
CA HIS A 150 3.26 16.16 2.13
C HIS A 150 3.20 16.25 3.66
N PHE A 151 2.18 16.91 4.21
CA PHE A 151 2.00 17.02 5.65
C PHE A 151 1.78 15.67 6.31
N ILE A 152 0.83 14.87 5.80
CA ILE A 152 0.51 13.54 6.34
C ILE A 152 1.73 12.63 6.28
N ARG A 153 2.42 12.58 5.14
CA ARG A 153 3.63 11.75 4.97
C ARG A 153 4.78 12.23 5.87
N GLY A 154 4.96 13.54 6.01
CA GLY A 154 5.96 14.09 6.92
C GLY A 154 5.67 13.75 8.38
N SER A 155 4.40 13.76 8.77
CA SER A 155 3.97 13.41 10.13
C SER A 155 4.03 11.90 10.42
N ALA A 156 3.96 11.05 9.41
CA ALA A 156 4.04 9.59 9.55
C ALA A 156 5.49 9.06 9.53
N ARG A 157 6.47 9.90 9.22
CA ARG A 157 7.89 9.52 9.33
C ARG A 157 8.31 9.45 10.81
N PRO A 158 8.99 8.35 11.22
CA PRO A 158 9.52 8.20 12.56
C PRO A 158 10.61 9.21 12.89
#